data_aacb487adf2ad3c1e9ecf2947873be59
#
_entry.id   aacb487adf2ad3c1e9ecf2947873be59
#
_cell.length_a   1.000
_cell.length_b   1.000
_cell.length_c   1.000
_cell.angle_alpha   90.00
_cell.angle_beta   90.00
_cell.angle_gamma   90.00
#
_symmetry.space_group_name_H-M   'P 1'
#
loop_
_entity.id
_entity.type
_entity.pdbx_description
1 polymer ?
#
loop_
_entity_poly.entity_id
_entity_poly.type
_entity_poly.pdbx_seq_one_letter_code
_entity_poly.pdbx_strand_id
1 'polypeptide(L)'
;MVTIQLTSRVAWSVNSKPDWVTVTPSSGGGGTQSVGISVSENLTKQERTGEVRFYNEDGFYESLTVTQDRYNGIVLVYNGKIPIYDGAKIVFNGD
;
A
#
# COMPACT_ATOMS: atom_id res chain seq x y z
N MET A 1 -7.54 -9.65 -0.57
CA MET A 1 -7.29 -8.26 -0.14
C MET A 1 -6.45 -8.27 1.11
N VAL A 2 -5.46 -7.41 1.18
CA VAL A 2 -4.66 -7.21 2.38
C VAL A 2 -5.10 -5.92 3.04
N THR A 3 -5.34 -5.95 4.35
CA THR A 3 -5.73 -4.77 5.11
C THR A 3 -4.57 -4.34 6.00
N ILE A 4 -4.20 -3.07 5.92
CA ILE A 4 -3.18 -2.50 6.77
C ILE A 4 -3.80 -1.43 7.68
N GLN A 5 -3.13 -1.15 8.80
CA GLN A 5 -3.50 -0.05 9.69
C GLN A 5 -2.52 1.09 9.46
N LEU A 6 -2.99 2.13 8.80
CA LEU A 6 -2.15 3.27 8.43
C LEU A 6 -2.38 4.41 9.42
N THR A 7 -1.30 4.86 10.04
CA THR A 7 -1.34 5.96 11.01
C THR A 7 -0.62 7.17 10.44
N SER A 8 -1.30 8.30 10.45
CA SER A 8 -0.73 9.59 10.04
C SER A 8 -1.22 10.67 10.98
N ARG A 9 -0.37 11.61 11.30
CA ARG A 9 -0.73 12.75 12.14
C ARG A 9 -1.67 13.72 11.42
N VAL A 10 -1.57 13.78 10.10
CA VAL A 10 -2.31 14.72 9.25
C VAL A 10 -2.96 13.95 8.10
N ALA A 11 -3.74 14.65 7.29
CA ALA A 11 -4.39 14.04 6.13
C ALA A 11 -3.34 13.41 5.18
N TRP A 12 -3.71 12.30 4.59
CA TRP A 12 -2.86 11.54 3.68
C TRP A 12 -3.65 11.11 2.44
N SER A 13 -2.93 10.75 1.40
CA SER A 13 -3.55 10.22 0.20
C SER A 13 -2.58 9.31 -0.54
N VAL A 14 -3.12 8.52 -1.47
CA VAL A 14 -2.29 7.75 -2.38
C VAL A 14 -1.75 8.70 -3.44
N ASN A 15 -0.43 8.78 -3.52
CA ASN A 15 0.25 9.65 -4.48
C ASN A 15 0.39 8.98 -5.85
N SER A 16 0.71 7.69 -5.86
CA SER A 16 0.82 6.92 -7.09
C SER A 16 0.63 5.44 -6.81
N LYS A 17 0.18 4.70 -7.83
CA LYS A 17 0.02 3.26 -7.75
C LYS A 17 -0.09 2.69 -9.15
N PRO A 18 0.19 1.36 -9.33
CA PRO A 18 -0.11 0.70 -10.60
C PRO A 18 -1.62 0.63 -10.86
N ASP A 19 -2.01 0.59 -12.13
CA ASP A 19 -3.44 0.50 -12.51
C ASP A 19 -4.10 -0.78 -12.01
N TRP A 20 -3.34 -1.84 -11.82
CA TRP A 20 -3.84 -3.13 -11.40
C TRP A 20 -3.95 -3.27 -9.88
N VAL A 21 -3.63 -2.22 -9.13
CA VAL A 21 -3.77 -2.18 -7.66
C VAL A 21 -4.86 -1.19 -7.28
N THR A 22 -5.72 -1.60 -6.35
CA THR A 22 -6.77 -0.75 -5.79
C THR A 22 -6.49 -0.53 -4.31
N VAL A 23 -6.54 0.71 -3.87
CA VAL A 23 -6.35 1.08 -2.47
C VAL A 23 -7.63 1.75 -1.97
N THR A 24 -8.23 1.21 -0.91
CA THR A 24 -9.53 1.69 -0.38
C THR A 24 -9.45 1.85 1.14
N PRO A 25 -9.65 3.04 1.67
CA PRO A 25 -9.80 4.32 0.97
C PRO A 25 -8.49 4.79 0.37
N SER A 26 -8.55 5.69 -0.60
CA SER A 26 -7.37 6.25 -1.26
C SER A 26 -6.87 7.52 -0.58
N SER A 27 -7.56 7.96 0.46
CA SER A 27 -7.17 9.12 1.25
C SER A 27 -7.84 9.06 2.62
N GLY A 28 -7.34 9.84 3.56
CA GLY A 28 -7.92 9.90 4.88
C GLY A 28 -7.40 11.09 5.67
N GLY A 29 -8.01 11.32 6.84
CA GLY A 29 -7.56 12.33 7.78
C GLY A 29 -6.48 11.80 8.72
N GLY A 30 -6.10 12.61 9.70
CA GLY A 30 -5.15 12.17 10.72
C GLY A 30 -5.74 11.08 11.61
N GLY A 31 -4.89 10.25 12.17
CA GLY A 31 -5.25 9.11 13.00
C GLY A 31 -4.93 7.79 12.33
N THR A 32 -5.47 6.71 12.87
CA THR A 32 -5.25 5.37 12.32
C THR A 32 -6.48 4.93 11.54
N GLN A 33 -6.24 4.42 10.33
CA GLN A 33 -7.31 3.92 9.47
C GLN A 33 -6.96 2.57 8.90
N SER A 34 -7.99 1.75 8.68
CA SER A 34 -7.85 0.50 7.94
C SER A 34 -7.83 0.83 6.45
N VAL A 35 -6.84 0.35 5.76
CA VAL A 35 -6.68 0.56 4.32
C VAL A 35 -6.59 -0.80 3.65
N GLY A 36 -7.51 -1.06 2.72
CA GLY A 36 -7.53 -2.31 1.98
C GLY A 36 -6.77 -2.18 0.66
N ILE A 37 -5.93 -3.16 0.37
CA ILE A 37 -5.16 -3.22 -0.86
C ILE A 37 -5.58 -4.47 -1.62
N SER A 38 -6.11 -4.26 -2.83
CA SER A 38 -6.58 -5.33 -3.71
C SER A 38 -5.81 -5.28 -5.01
N VAL A 39 -5.65 -6.46 -5.63
CA VAL A 39 -4.91 -6.59 -6.88
C VAL A 39 -5.79 -7.34 -7.86
N SER A 40 -5.91 -6.84 -9.09
CA SER A 40 -6.68 -7.51 -10.13
C SER A 40 -5.98 -8.78 -10.60
N GLU A 41 -6.73 -9.66 -11.26
CA GLU A 41 -6.17 -10.89 -11.79
C GLU A 41 -5.03 -10.60 -12.75
N ASN A 42 -3.95 -11.35 -12.63
CA ASN A 42 -2.80 -11.21 -13.52
C ASN A 42 -2.97 -12.14 -14.73
N LEU A 43 -3.35 -11.56 -15.85
CA LEU A 43 -3.56 -12.28 -17.10
C LEU A 43 -2.34 -12.30 -18.00
N THR A 44 -1.22 -11.70 -17.54
CA THR A 44 -0.01 -11.59 -18.37
C THR A 44 0.80 -12.87 -18.39
N LYS A 45 0.52 -13.81 -17.49
CA LYS A 45 1.27 -15.05 -17.31
C LYS A 45 2.71 -14.82 -16.86
N GLN A 46 3.00 -13.63 -16.36
CA GLN A 46 4.32 -13.24 -15.86
C GLN A 46 4.17 -12.52 -14.54
N GLU A 47 5.20 -12.58 -13.70
CA GLU A 47 5.26 -11.78 -12.48
C GLU A 47 5.23 -10.30 -12.84
N ARG A 48 4.52 -9.52 -12.04
CA ARG A 48 4.53 -8.07 -12.17
C ARG A 48 4.72 -7.41 -10.82
N THR A 49 5.39 -6.27 -10.81
CA THR A 49 5.72 -5.52 -9.60
C THR A 49 5.38 -4.06 -9.82
N GLY A 50 4.86 -3.43 -8.77
CA GLY A 50 4.60 -2.01 -8.79
C GLY A 50 4.72 -1.44 -7.39
N GLU A 51 4.71 -0.13 -7.29
CA GLU A 51 4.84 0.56 -6.01
C GLU A 51 3.60 1.40 -5.75
N VAL A 52 3.06 1.28 -4.53
CA VAL A 52 2.00 2.14 -4.02
C VAL A 52 2.67 3.15 -3.10
N ARG A 53 2.50 4.44 -3.37
CA ARG A 53 3.09 5.49 -2.57
C ARG A 53 2.00 6.30 -1.89
N PHE A 54 2.10 6.42 -0.59
CA PHE A 54 1.27 7.27 0.23
C PHE A 54 2.02 8.55 0.55
N TYR A 55 1.30 9.65 0.63
CA TYR A 55 1.86 10.95 0.93
C TYR A 55 0.96 11.65 1.94
N ASN A 56 1.54 12.34 2.92
CA ASN A 56 0.76 13.12 3.86
C ASN A 56 1.08 14.61 3.76
N GLU A 57 0.27 15.42 4.43
CA GLU A 57 0.41 16.88 4.38
C GLU A 57 1.66 17.39 5.06
N ASP A 58 2.34 16.58 5.85
CA ASP A 58 3.62 16.93 6.45
C ASP A 58 4.79 16.74 5.48
N GLY A 59 4.52 16.21 4.28
CA GLY A 59 5.54 16.00 3.27
C GLY A 59 6.25 14.67 3.36
N PHE A 60 5.75 13.72 4.14
CA PHE A 60 6.33 12.40 4.25
C PHE A 60 5.70 11.43 3.25
N TYR A 61 6.50 10.49 2.79
CA TYR A 61 6.07 9.41 1.91
C TYR A 61 6.25 8.08 2.60
N GLU A 62 5.32 7.17 2.33
CA GLU A 62 5.47 5.77 2.68
C GLU A 62 5.16 4.95 1.45
N SER A 63 5.95 3.92 1.19
CA SER A 63 5.76 3.12 -0.02
C SER A 63 5.61 1.65 0.30
N LEU A 64 4.78 0.98 -0.50
CA LEU A 64 4.63 -0.47 -0.47
C LEU A 64 4.94 -1.00 -1.86
N THR A 65 5.82 -1.97 -1.94
CA THR A 65 6.07 -2.69 -3.18
C THR A 65 5.12 -3.87 -3.26
N VAL A 66 4.34 -3.95 -4.33
CA VAL A 66 3.38 -5.02 -4.56
C VAL A 66 3.92 -5.90 -5.68
N THR A 67 4.15 -7.16 -5.39
CA THR A 67 4.56 -8.13 -6.38
C THR A 67 3.47 -9.17 -6.51
N GLN A 68 3.02 -9.41 -7.73
CA GLN A 68 2.03 -10.44 -8.02
C GLN A 68 2.66 -11.46 -8.96
N ASP A 69 2.70 -12.71 -8.52
CA ASP A 69 3.24 -13.76 -9.38
C ASP A 69 2.25 -14.12 -10.48
N ARG A 70 2.69 -14.98 -11.38
CA ARG A 70 1.86 -15.40 -12.51
C ARG A 70 0.64 -16.26 -12.13
N TYR A 71 0.59 -16.68 -10.87
CA TYR A 71 -0.54 -17.46 -10.31
C TYR A 71 -1.41 -16.63 -9.40
N ASN A 72 -1.26 -15.29 -9.44
CA ASN A 72 -2.02 -14.32 -8.64
C ASN A 72 -1.66 -14.30 -7.15
N GLY A 73 -0.56 -14.92 -6.75
CA GLY A 73 -0.05 -14.78 -5.40
C GLY A 73 0.52 -13.37 -5.20
N ILE A 74 0.31 -12.79 -4.02
CA ILE A 74 0.68 -11.40 -3.73
C ILE A 74 1.67 -11.34 -2.59
N VAL A 75 2.73 -10.55 -2.78
CA VAL A 75 3.69 -10.22 -1.73
C VAL A 75 3.76 -8.70 -1.61
N LEU A 76 3.61 -8.19 -0.39
CA LEU A 76 3.74 -6.77 -0.10
C LEU A 76 4.99 -6.54 0.73
N VAL A 77 5.76 -5.54 0.37
CA VAL A 77 7.00 -5.19 1.09
C VAL A 77 7.00 -3.69 1.39
N TYR A 78 7.16 -3.36 2.67
CA TYR A 78 7.20 -1.98 3.12
C TYR A 78 8.63 -1.43 3.01
N ASN A 79 8.78 -0.30 2.32
CA ASN A 79 10.07 0.37 2.08
C ASN A 79 11.13 -0.56 1.50
N GLY A 80 10.70 -1.58 0.74
CA GLY A 80 11.62 -2.51 0.10
C GLY A 80 12.34 -3.48 1.03
N LYS A 81 11.98 -3.52 2.31
CA LYS A 81 12.71 -4.32 3.31
C LYS A 81 11.85 -5.20 4.18
N ILE A 82 10.62 -4.78 4.50
CA ILE A 82 9.80 -5.41 5.52
C ILE A 82 8.58 -6.05 4.89
N PRO A 83 8.44 -7.40 4.95
CA PRO A 83 7.23 -8.05 4.45
C PRO A 83 6.00 -7.58 5.22
N ILE A 84 4.91 -7.34 4.50
CA ILE A 84 3.66 -6.86 5.07
C ILE A 84 2.61 -7.95 4.95
N TYR A 85 1.89 -8.17 6.03
CA TYR A 85 0.80 -9.14 6.11
C TYR A 85 -0.49 -8.43 6.45
N ASP A 86 -1.60 -9.14 6.30
CA ASP A 86 -2.90 -8.64 6.70
C ASP A 86 -2.86 -8.20 8.16
N GLY A 87 -3.34 -6.98 8.43
CA GLY A 87 -3.31 -6.41 9.77
C GLY A 87 -2.03 -5.69 10.16
N ALA A 88 -1.06 -5.60 9.24
CA ALA A 88 0.20 -4.90 9.53
C ALA A 88 -0.05 -3.42 9.80
N LYS A 89 0.81 -2.84 10.63
CA LYS A 89 0.74 -1.43 10.99
C LYS A 89 1.81 -0.64 10.28
N ILE A 90 1.43 0.46 9.67
CA ILE A 90 2.34 1.39 9.00
C ILE A 90 2.11 2.76 9.59
N VAL A 91 3.20 3.40 10.04
CA VAL A 91 3.14 4.74 10.63
C VAL A 91 3.96 5.66 9.75
N PHE A 92 3.38 6.80 9.36
CA PHE A 92 4.13 7.81 8.63
C PHE A 92 5.32 8.26 9.47
N ASN A 93 6.44 8.52 8.80
CA ASN A 93 7.69 8.84 9.45
C ASN A 93 7.52 10.00 10.43
N GLY A 94 7.92 9.79 11.67
CA GLY A 94 7.82 10.79 12.72
C GLY A 94 6.51 10.83 13.48
N ASP A 95 5.53 10.00 13.12
CA ASP A 95 4.22 9.96 13.80
C ASP A 95 4.18 9.01 14.98
#